data_1e8c63d10b300e15abfecc1419efd8cb
#
_entry.id   1e8c63d10b300e15abfecc1419efd8cb
#
_cell.length_a   1.000
_cell.length_b   1.000
_cell.length_c   1.000
_cell.angle_alpha   90.00
_cell.angle_beta   90.00
_cell.angle_gamma   90.00
#
_symmetry.space_group_name_H-M   'P 1'
#
loop_
_entity.id
_entity.type
_entity.pdbx_description
1 polymer ?
#
loop_
_entity_poly.entity_id
_entity_poly.type
_entity_poly.pdbx_seq_one_letter_code
_entity_poly.pdbx_strand_id
1 'polypeptide(L)' 'MAITNYKFVKANSPINPSLQHIQRYVDGVLESNTFIPQDPNNTDYQIYLAWVAEGNTAEAAD' A
#
# COMPACT_ATOMS: atom_id res chain seq x y z
N MET A 1 -14.67 3.55 -15.05
CA MET A 1 -14.34 3.93 -13.65
C MET A 1 -13.15 3.10 -13.18
N ALA A 2 -12.10 3.73 -12.67
CA ALA A 2 -10.92 3.00 -12.22
C ALA A 2 -11.18 2.33 -10.87
N ILE A 3 -10.73 1.09 -10.71
CA ILE A 3 -10.80 0.35 -9.46
C ILE A 3 -9.42 0.39 -8.83
N THR A 4 -9.34 0.95 -7.63
CA THR A 4 -8.08 1.06 -6.89
C THR A 4 -8.00 -0.04 -5.83
N ASN A 5 -6.90 -0.75 -5.81
CA ASN A 5 -6.58 -1.74 -4.78
C ASN A 5 -5.20 -1.51 -4.23
N TYR A 6 -4.96 -2.02 -3.05
CA TYR A 6 -3.65 -1.92 -2.39
C TYR A 6 -3.18 -3.31 -1.99
N LYS A 7 -1.86 -3.48 -1.96
CA LYS A 7 -1.23 -4.74 -1.56
C LYS A 7 0.00 -4.43 -0.70
N PHE A 8 0.18 -5.20 0.35
CA PHE A 8 1.40 -5.10 1.16
C PHE A 8 2.57 -5.77 0.46
N VAL A 9 3.76 -5.18 0.61
CA VAL A 9 5.01 -5.70 0.04
C VAL A 9 6.07 -5.67 1.12
N LYS A 10 6.84 -6.75 1.25
CA LYS A 10 7.95 -6.80 2.20
C LYS A 10 9.05 -5.83 1.76
N ALA A 11 9.55 -5.05 2.70
CA ALA A 11 10.49 -3.97 2.42
C ALA A 11 11.97 -4.40 2.40
N ASN A 12 12.30 -5.66 2.60
CA ASN A 12 13.67 -6.17 2.60
C ASN A 12 14.63 -5.33 3.46
N SER A 13 14.15 -4.86 4.59
CA SER A 13 14.98 -4.05 5.47
C SER A 13 15.84 -4.93 6.39
N PRO A 14 17.18 -4.76 6.41
CA PRO A 14 18.02 -5.52 7.35
C PRO A 14 17.83 -5.09 8.81
N ILE A 15 17.29 -3.89 9.03
CA ILE A 15 17.04 -3.36 10.37
C ILE A 15 15.69 -3.85 10.91
N ASN A 16 14.69 -3.95 10.03
CA ASN A 16 13.36 -4.38 10.41
C ASN A 16 12.79 -5.32 9.34
N PRO A 17 13.04 -6.63 9.47
CA PRO A 17 12.58 -7.60 8.46
C PRO A 17 11.06 -7.75 8.41
N SER A 18 10.35 -7.24 9.40
CA SER A 18 8.87 -7.26 9.40
C SER A 18 8.28 -6.02 8.74
N LEU A 19 9.10 -5.08 8.32
CA LEU A 19 8.63 -3.85 7.69
C LEU A 19 7.96 -4.16 6.35
N GLN A 20 6.79 -3.57 6.13
CA GLN A 20 6.07 -3.71 4.89
C GLN A 20 5.73 -2.33 4.33
N HIS A 21 5.86 -2.20 3.02
CA HIS A 21 5.34 -1.05 2.30
C HIS A 21 4.02 -1.42 1.64
N ILE A 22 3.36 -0.42 1.06
CA ILE A 22 2.09 -0.61 0.37
C ILE A 22 2.27 -0.23 -1.09
N GLN A 23 1.73 -1.04 -1.99
CA GLN A 23 1.70 -0.73 -3.41
C GLN A 23 0.26 -0.50 -3.84
N ARG A 24 0.05 0.45 -4.75
CA ARG A 24 -1.26 0.76 -5.29
C ARG A 24 -1.42 0.14 -6.67
N TYR A 25 -2.56 -0.50 -6.87
CA TYR A 25 -2.96 -1.06 -8.15
C TYR A 25 -4.19 -0.31 -8.66
N VAL A 26 -4.17 0.08 -9.92
CA VAL A 26 -5.31 0.72 -10.56
C VAL A 26 -5.74 -0.15 -11.73
N ASP A 27 -6.98 -0.62 -11.71
CA ASP A 27 -7.55 -1.55 -12.70
C ASP A 27 -6.71 -2.83 -12.84
N GLY A 28 -6.14 -3.31 -11.73
CA GLY A 28 -5.32 -4.51 -11.72
C GLY A 28 -3.89 -4.30 -12.17
N VAL A 29 -3.50 -3.07 -12.52
CA VAL A 29 -2.16 -2.75 -12.97
C VAL A 29 -1.39 -2.04 -11.86
N LEU A 30 -0.21 -2.54 -11.53
CA LEU A 30 0.66 -1.90 -10.54
C LEU A 30 1.11 -0.53 -11.01
N GLU A 31 0.87 0.49 -10.21
CA GLU A 31 1.46 1.80 -10.46
C GLU A 31 2.95 1.74 -10.15
N SER A 32 3.77 2.04 -11.15
CA SER A 32 5.22 2.00 -11.01
C SER A 32 5.70 3.03 -10.00
N ASN A 33 6.71 2.65 -9.21
CA ASN A 33 7.36 3.50 -8.20
C ASN A 33 6.46 3.90 -7.04
N THR A 34 5.41 3.13 -6.75
CA THR A 34 4.48 3.47 -5.67
C THR A 34 4.74 2.62 -4.44
N PHE A 35 5.89 2.79 -3.82
CA PHE A 35 6.12 2.23 -2.49
C PHE A 35 5.64 3.25 -1.47
N ILE A 36 4.53 2.95 -0.81
CA ILE A 36 3.94 3.85 0.19
C ILE A 36 4.39 3.38 1.56
N PRO A 37 5.20 4.16 2.27
CA PRO A 37 5.60 3.78 3.63
C PRO A 37 4.42 3.93 4.59
N GLN A 38 4.41 3.11 5.63
CA GLN A 38 3.37 3.20 6.67
C GLN A 38 3.70 4.34 7.65
N ASP A 39 3.77 5.55 7.11
CA ASP A 39 4.10 6.76 7.85
C ASP A 39 2.87 7.67 7.88
N PRO A 40 2.33 8.00 9.07
CA PRO A 40 1.14 8.84 9.17
C PRO A 40 1.31 10.24 8.59
N ASN A 41 2.54 10.68 8.37
CA ASN A 41 2.82 11.97 7.73
C ASN A 41 2.88 11.88 6.20
N ASN A 42 2.79 10.67 5.64
CA ASN A 42 2.83 10.48 4.20
C ASN A 42 1.42 10.63 3.62
N THR A 43 1.26 11.52 2.63
CA THR A 43 -0.04 11.78 2.02
C THR A 43 -0.64 10.54 1.36
N ASP A 44 0.16 9.75 0.68
CA ASP A 44 -0.32 8.53 0.02
C ASP A 44 -0.80 7.50 1.04
N TYR A 45 -0.13 7.42 2.19
CA TYR A 45 -0.55 6.54 3.26
C TYR A 45 -1.90 7.00 3.84
N GLN A 46 -2.10 8.31 3.97
CA GLN A 46 -3.38 8.85 4.44
C GLN A 46 -4.52 8.52 3.47
N ILE A 47 -4.25 8.58 2.17
CA ILE A 47 -5.21 8.18 1.14
C ILE A 47 -5.54 6.70 1.27
N TYR A 48 -4.53 5.86 1.51
CA TYR A 48 -4.73 4.44 1.75
C TYR A 48 -5.62 4.19 2.98
N LEU A 49 -5.37 4.92 4.08
CA LEU A 49 -6.17 4.75 5.29
C LEU A 49 -7.64 5.14 5.06
N ALA A 50 -7.89 6.18 4.29
CA ALA A 50 -9.24 6.56 3.92
C ALA A 50 -9.93 5.46 3.11
N TRP A 51 -9.19 4.83 2.20
CA TRP A 51 -9.71 3.72 1.40
C TRP A 51 -10.09 2.52 2.29
N VAL A 52 -9.26 2.20 3.28
CA VAL A 52 -9.56 1.13 4.24
C VAL A 52 -10.80 1.49 5.08
N ALA A 53 -10.92 2.75 5.47
CA ALA A 53 -12.06 3.22 6.26
C ALA A 53 -13.40 3.09 5.51
N GLU A 54 -13.36 2.99 4.19
CA GLU A 54 -14.55 2.75 3.37
C GLU A 54 -15.00 1.29 3.38
N GLY A 55 -14.29 0.40 4.07
CA GLY A 55 -14.61 -1.01 4.16
C GLY A 55 -13.77 -1.91 3.27
N ASN A 56 -12.71 -1.40 2.68
CA ASN A 56 -11.83 -2.18 1.81
C ASN A 56 -10.73 -2.87 2.62
N THR A 57 -10.15 -3.90 2.04
CA THR A 57 -9.04 -4.64 2.66
C THR A 57 -7.91 -4.80 1.66
N ALA A 58 -6.70 -4.43 2.06
CA ALA A 58 -5.51 -4.61 1.24
C ALA A 58 -5.12 -6.09 1.19
N GLU A 59 -4.53 -6.51 0.06
CA GLU A 59 -4.02 -7.85 -0.08
C GLU A 59 -2.77 -8.05 0.78
N ALA A 60 -2.60 -9.25 1.29
CA ALA A 60 -1.44 -9.60 2.11
C ALA A 60 -0.18 -9.67 1.25
N ALA A 61 0.98 -9.43 1.87
CA ALA A 61 2.28 -9.62 1.22
C ALA A 61 2.52 -11.08 0.88
N ASP A 62 3.15 -11.29 -0.24
CA ASP A 62 3.56 -12.64 -0.69
C ASP A 62 4.64 -13.24 0.21
#